data_3f3a93170bd93b6c4ef5f704ae22aeb4
#
_entry.id   3f3a93170bd93b6c4ef5f704ae22aeb4
#
_cell.length_a   1.000
_cell.length_b   1.000
_cell.length_c   1.000
_cell.angle_alpha   90.00
_cell.angle_beta   90.00
_cell.angle_gamma   90.00
#
_symmetry.space_group_name_H-M   'P 1'
#
loop_
_entity.id
_entity.type
_entity.pdbx_description
1 polymer ?
#
loop_
_entity_poly.entity_id
_entity_poly.type
_entity_poly.pdbx_seq_one_letter_code
_entity_poly.pdbx_strand_id
1 'polypeptide(L)'
;MAVQSHFFGVGSQVSWAEAGVGAVATQSIIESAYGPRGLELMRAGISAPAALDRLLADDGQEDVRQVAIVDRAGRVAVHTGGRCVAEAGHRVGEQASAQANMMGRPTVWDAMVEAFRRTSGSLGPRLLAALDAAEAEGGDLRGRQSAALVVVAPRASGRPAEDRLLDLRVDDHPDPVRELRRLVDLRRAYARVDTGDELAARGDREAALAEYAAAHREQPDSTELAFWHGTYLAAVGREDEARRVLRPVFEGHAGWAELLRRLPAAGLFPDDRQLIARLTRSGQTDVGPEPAVFPE
;
A
#
# COMPACT_ATOMS: atom_id res chain seq x y z
N MET A 1 -9.23 -5.84 -2.64
CA MET A 1 -8.84 -7.01 -3.44
C MET A 1 -7.33 -7.06 -3.61
N ALA A 2 -6.77 -8.25 -3.86
CA ALA A 2 -5.37 -8.44 -4.21
C ALA A 2 -5.24 -9.51 -5.30
N VAL A 3 -4.20 -9.43 -6.10
CA VAL A 3 -3.90 -10.34 -7.20
C VAL A 3 -2.38 -10.50 -7.36
N GLN A 4 -1.97 -11.68 -7.80
CA GLN A 4 -0.62 -11.99 -8.27
C GLN A 4 -0.74 -12.83 -9.55
N SER A 5 0.19 -12.66 -10.49
CA SER A 5 0.24 -13.46 -11.71
C SER A 5 1.63 -13.40 -12.37
N HIS A 6 1.94 -14.40 -13.18
CA HIS A 6 3.02 -14.32 -14.16
C HIS A 6 2.50 -13.60 -15.42
N PHE A 7 2.21 -12.31 -15.25
CA PHE A 7 1.69 -11.42 -16.27
C PHE A 7 2.15 -9.99 -15.94
N PHE A 8 2.68 -9.26 -16.92
CA PHE A 8 3.15 -7.90 -16.72
C PHE A 8 2.00 -6.95 -16.31
N GLY A 9 2.17 -6.23 -15.19
CA GLY A 9 1.24 -5.19 -14.78
C GLY A 9 -0.18 -5.69 -14.48
N VAL A 10 -0.35 -6.87 -13.87
CA VAL A 10 -1.65 -7.51 -13.61
C VAL A 10 -2.67 -6.58 -12.94
N GLY A 11 -2.21 -5.69 -12.06
CA GLY A 11 -3.08 -4.77 -11.34
C GLY A 11 -3.81 -3.76 -12.22
N SER A 12 -3.32 -3.49 -13.42
CA SER A 12 -3.95 -2.53 -14.35
C SER A 12 -5.18 -3.10 -15.07
N GLN A 13 -5.33 -4.43 -15.11
CA GLN A 13 -6.38 -5.09 -15.88
C GLN A 13 -7.35 -5.92 -15.04
N VAL A 14 -6.88 -6.46 -13.91
CA VAL A 14 -7.66 -7.40 -13.09
C VAL A 14 -8.41 -6.70 -11.96
N SER A 15 -7.89 -5.59 -11.44
CA SER A 15 -8.27 -5.04 -10.12
C SER A 15 -9.14 -3.79 -10.24
N TRP A 16 -10.42 -3.93 -9.92
CA TRP A 16 -11.41 -2.85 -9.97
C TRP A 16 -12.13 -2.71 -8.63
N ALA A 17 -12.08 -1.55 -8.01
CA ALA A 17 -12.79 -1.29 -6.75
C ALA A 17 -13.24 0.16 -6.66
N GLU A 18 -14.42 0.38 -6.04
CA GLU A 18 -15.01 1.70 -5.85
C GLU A 18 -15.65 1.79 -4.46
N ALA A 19 -15.33 2.88 -3.74
CA ALA A 19 -15.83 3.13 -2.41
C ALA A 19 -17.38 3.22 -2.38
N GLY A 20 -17.99 2.53 -1.42
CA GLY A 20 -19.43 2.49 -1.28
C GLY A 20 -20.16 1.66 -2.34
N VAL A 21 -19.46 1.04 -3.28
CA VAL A 21 -20.03 0.24 -4.38
C VAL A 21 -19.62 -1.24 -4.25
N GLY A 22 -18.34 -1.55 -4.36
CA GLY A 22 -17.85 -2.92 -4.33
C GLY A 22 -16.54 -3.11 -5.06
N ALA A 23 -16.23 -4.37 -5.41
CA ALA A 23 -15.03 -4.73 -6.16
C ALA A 23 -15.32 -5.83 -7.19
N VAL A 24 -14.56 -5.80 -8.29
CA VAL A 24 -14.60 -6.77 -9.39
C VAL A 24 -13.18 -7.23 -9.69
N ALA A 25 -12.98 -8.55 -9.79
CA ALA A 25 -11.78 -9.17 -10.32
C ALA A 25 -12.14 -9.90 -11.63
N THR A 26 -11.43 -9.62 -12.72
CA THR A 26 -11.58 -10.32 -14.00
C THR A 26 -10.24 -10.88 -14.43
N GLN A 27 -10.16 -12.18 -14.67
CA GLN A 27 -8.92 -12.91 -14.94
C GLN A 27 -9.12 -14.10 -15.89
N SER A 28 -8.10 -14.96 -16.06
CA SER A 28 -8.01 -15.99 -17.08
C SER A 28 -7.85 -15.37 -18.46
N ILE A 29 -8.72 -15.59 -19.44
CA ILE A 29 -8.74 -14.77 -20.64
C ILE A 29 -9.53 -13.51 -20.28
N ILE A 30 -8.80 -12.43 -20.05
CA ILE A 30 -9.33 -11.21 -19.43
C ILE A 30 -10.32 -10.50 -20.36
N GLU A 31 -11.48 -10.13 -19.80
CA GLU A 31 -12.37 -9.12 -20.38
C GLU A 31 -12.36 -7.89 -19.46
N SER A 32 -11.55 -6.90 -19.81
CA SER A 32 -11.34 -5.72 -18.96
C SER A 32 -12.60 -4.89 -18.74
N ALA A 33 -13.57 -4.95 -19.68
CA ALA A 33 -14.83 -4.23 -19.55
C ALA A 33 -15.70 -4.74 -18.38
N TYR A 34 -15.46 -5.95 -17.87
CA TYR A 34 -16.19 -6.48 -16.71
C TYR A 34 -15.97 -5.65 -15.45
N GLY A 35 -14.78 -5.10 -15.27
CA GLY A 35 -14.47 -4.24 -14.14
C GLY A 35 -15.38 -3.01 -14.05
N PRO A 36 -15.27 -2.06 -14.99
CA PRO A 36 -16.07 -0.84 -14.96
C PRO A 36 -17.59 -1.11 -15.10
N ARG A 37 -18.01 -2.07 -15.98
CA ARG A 37 -19.43 -2.43 -16.13
C ARG A 37 -20.01 -3.05 -14.88
N GLY A 38 -19.26 -3.93 -14.19
CA GLY A 38 -19.69 -4.53 -12.93
C GLY A 38 -19.86 -3.49 -11.83
N LEU A 39 -18.94 -2.55 -11.71
CA LEU A 39 -19.07 -1.42 -10.79
C LEU A 39 -20.27 -0.51 -11.13
N GLU A 40 -20.50 -0.24 -12.42
CA GLU A 40 -21.65 0.56 -12.87
C GLU A 40 -22.98 -0.10 -12.50
N LEU A 41 -23.13 -1.42 -12.75
CA LEU A 41 -24.32 -2.18 -12.36
C LEU A 41 -24.56 -2.13 -10.84
N MET A 42 -23.49 -2.33 -10.05
CA MET A 42 -23.60 -2.28 -8.58
C MET A 42 -23.90 -0.87 -8.06
N ARG A 43 -23.35 0.17 -8.69
CA ARG A 43 -23.66 1.59 -8.38
C ARG A 43 -25.13 1.90 -8.66
N ALA A 44 -25.72 1.28 -9.70
CA ALA A 44 -27.17 1.35 -9.99
C ALA A 44 -28.04 0.51 -9.05
N GLY A 45 -27.47 -0.13 -8.00
CA GLY A 45 -28.18 -0.91 -7.01
C GLY A 45 -28.38 -2.39 -7.36
N ILE A 46 -27.80 -2.86 -8.45
CA ILE A 46 -27.85 -4.29 -8.83
C ILE A 46 -26.91 -5.07 -7.89
N SER A 47 -27.37 -6.21 -7.38
CA SER A 47 -26.55 -7.06 -6.50
C SER A 47 -25.39 -7.72 -7.24
N ALA A 48 -24.31 -8.10 -6.52
CA ALA A 48 -23.17 -8.78 -7.12
C ALA A 48 -23.58 -10.03 -7.94
N PRO A 49 -24.46 -10.93 -7.47
CA PRO A 49 -24.91 -12.05 -8.29
C PRO A 49 -25.61 -11.60 -9.59
N ALA A 50 -26.56 -10.70 -9.51
CA ALA A 50 -27.29 -10.22 -10.69
C ALA A 50 -26.41 -9.41 -11.65
N ALA A 51 -25.38 -8.73 -11.15
CA ALA A 51 -24.42 -8.03 -11.98
C ALA A 51 -23.54 -9.04 -12.75
N LEU A 52 -23.07 -10.09 -12.09
CA LEU A 52 -22.27 -11.15 -12.72
C LEU A 52 -23.08 -11.85 -13.82
N ASP A 53 -24.32 -12.24 -13.52
CA ASP A 53 -25.21 -12.90 -14.49
C ASP A 53 -25.38 -12.06 -15.77
N ARG A 54 -25.55 -10.74 -15.65
CA ARG A 54 -25.66 -9.82 -16.79
C ARG A 54 -24.37 -9.72 -17.59
N LEU A 55 -23.22 -9.64 -16.91
CA LEU A 55 -21.93 -9.57 -17.58
C LEU A 55 -21.66 -10.83 -18.41
N LEU A 56 -21.95 -12.00 -17.85
CA LEU A 56 -21.75 -13.30 -18.52
C LEU A 56 -22.71 -13.48 -19.71
N ALA A 57 -23.99 -13.11 -19.54
CA ALA A 57 -25.00 -13.24 -20.61
C ALA A 57 -24.65 -12.45 -21.87
N ASP A 58 -23.89 -11.36 -21.74
CA ASP A 58 -23.51 -10.49 -22.88
C ASP A 58 -22.18 -10.91 -23.55
N ASP A 59 -21.39 -11.86 -22.97
CA ASP A 59 -20.00 -12.12 -23.42
C ASP A 59 -19.91 -13.12 -24.57
N GLY A 60 -20.64 -14.22 -24.55
CA GLY A 60 -20.51 -15.31 -25.53
C GLY A 60 -19.16 -16.07 -25.47
N GLN A 61 -18.28 -15.75 -24.54
CA GLN A 61 -17.02 -16.45 -24.24
C GLN A 61 -16.85 -16.73 -22.74
N GLU A 62 -17.92 -16.78 -22.01
CA GLU A 62 -17.95 -16.98 -20.56
C GLU A 62 -17.17 -18.21 -20.09
N ASP A 63 -17.10 -19.25 -20.91
CA ASP A 63 -16.37 -20.48 -20.63
C ASP A 63 -14.86 -20.30 -20.40
N VAL A 64 -14.25 -19.23 -20.91
CA VAL A 64 -12.82 -18.93 -20.70
C VAL A 64 -12.59 -17.79 -19.70
N ARG A 65 -13.64 -17.28 -19.06
CA ARG A 65 -13.56 -16.19 -18.08
C ARG A 65 -13.48 -16.73 -16.67
N GLN A 66 -12.78 -15.98 -15.82
CA GLN A 66 -12.84 -16.18 -14.37
C GLN A 66 -13.07 -14.80 -13.72
N VAL A 67 -14.20 -14.64 -13.06
CA VAL A 67 -14.67 -13.34 -12.55
C VAL A 67 -15.19 -13.49 -11.13
N ALA A 68 -14.85 -12.55 -10.26
CA ALA A 68 -15.42 -12.45 -8.92
C ALA A 68 -15.89 -11.04 -8.65
N ILE A 69 -17.06 -10.91 -8.03
CA ILE A 69 -17.67 -9.62 -7.66
C ILE A 69 -18.08 -9.69 -6.19
N VAL A 70 -17.80 -8.61 -5.45
CA VAL A 70 -18.35 -8.38 -4.11
C VAL A 70 -19.00 -7.01 -4.06
N ASP A 71 -20.25 -6.91 -3.59
CA ASP A 71 -20.93 -5.63 -3.44
C ASP A 71 -20.77 -5.04 -2.03
N ARG A 72 -21.26 -3.81 -1.85
CA ARG A 72 -21.21 -3.08 -0.57
C ARG A 72 -21.94 -3.77 0.59
N ALA A 73 -22.83 -4.70 0.30
CA ALA A 73 -23.56 -5.49 1.29
C ALA A 73 -22.80 -6.78 1.66
N GLY A 74 -21.62 -7.03 1.04
CA GLY A 74 -20.83 -8.24 1.25
C GLY A 74 -21.35 -9.46 0.49
N ARG A 75 -22.32 -9.29 -0.43
CA ARG A 75 -22.76 -10.40 -1.29
C ARG A 75 -21.69 -10.67 -2.33
N VAL A 76 -21.36 -11.95 -2.50
CA VAL A 76 -20.29 -12.42 -3.38
C VAL A 76 -20.89 -13.24 -4.51
N ALA A 77 -20.36 -13.05 -5.72
CA ALA A 77 -20.60 -13.92 -6.87
C ALA A 77 -19.29 -14.22 -7.57
N VAL A 78 -19.11 -15.47 -8.00
CA VAL A 78 -17.89 -15.94 -8.68
C VAL A 78 -18.25 -16.84 -9.84
N HIS A 79 -17.56 -16.70 -10.94
CA HIS A 79 -17.61 -17.56 -12.10
C HIS A 79 -16.21 -18.08 -12.44
N THR A 80 -16.08 -19.36 -12.68
CA THR A 80 -14.91 -19.99 -13.29
C THR A 80 -15.41 -20.81 -14.48
N GLY A 81 -15.13 -20.38 -15.67
CA GLY A 81 -15.57 -21.02 -16.91
C GLY A 81 -14.93 -22.40 -17.11
N GLY A 82 -15.65 -23.31 -17.73
CA GLY A 82 -15.23 -24.69 -17.89
C GLY A 82 -14.01 -24.89 -18.78
N ARG A 83 -13.61 -23.87 -19.55
CA ARG A 83 -12.40 -23.85 -20.39
C ARG A 83 -11.28 -22.97 -19.85
N CYS A 84 -11.37 -22.49 -18.61
CA CYS A 84 -10.22 -21.90 -17.92
C CYS A 84 -9.08 -22.91 -17.84
N VAL A 85 -7.84 -22.47 -18.02
CA VAL A 85 -6.67 -23.38 -18.00
C VAL A 85 -6.51 -23.97 -16.61
N ALA A 86 -6.50 -25.30 -16.52
CA ALA A 86 -6.36 -26.06 -15.27
C ALA A 86 -4.99 -25.83 -14.58
N GLU A 87 -4.84 -25.95 -13.31
CA GLU A 87 -5.91 -26.04 -12.31
C GLU A 87 -6.61 -24.68 -12.17
N ALA A 88 -7.91 -24.65 -12.31
CA ALA A 88 -8.73 -23.45 -12.21
C ALA A 88 -9.95 -23.70 -11.32
N GLY A 89 -10.24 -22.77 -10.42
CA GLY A 89 -11.36 -22.88 -9.50
C GLY A 89 -11.49 -21.68 -8.58
N HIS A 90 -12.48 -21.77 -7.68
CA HIS A 90 -12.74 -20.72 -6.71
C HIS A 90 -13.32 -21.28 -5.41
N ARG A 91 -13.21 -20.48 -4.35
CA ARG A 91 -13.87 -20.70 -3.07
C ARG A 91 -14.56 -19.43 -2.61
N VAL A 92 -15.83 -19.53 -2.26
CA VAL A 92 -16.57 -18.44 -1.61
C VAL A 92 -16.49 -18.62 -0.10
N GLY A 93 -16.08 -17.55 0.59
CA GLY A 93 -16.10 -17.41 2.04
C GLY A 93 -17.11 -16.35 2.48
N GLU A 94 -17.08 -16.00 3.76
CA GLU A 94 -17.91 -14.92 4.29
C GLU A 94 -17.45 -13.56 3.75
N GLN A 95 -18.29 -12.90 2.94
CA GLN A 95 -18.02 -11.59 2.31
C GLN A 95 -16.70 -11.53 1.52
N ALA A 96 -16.22 -12.67 1.07
CA ALA A 96 -14.97 -12.80 0.36
C ALA A 96 -14.98 -13.96 -0.61
N SER A 97 -14.13 -13.94 -1.62
CA SER A 97 -13.81 -15.08 -2.47
C SER A 97 -12.33 -15.13 -2.79
N ALA A 98 -11.84 -16.31 -3.08
CA ALA A 98 -10.57 -16.53 -3.74
C ALA A 98 -10.82 -17.35 -5.01
N GLN A 99 -10.13 -17.01 -6.08
CA GLN A 99 -10.17 -17.70 -7.35
C GLN A 99 -8.79 -17.70 -7.97
N ALA A 100 -8.48 -18.75 -8.69
CA ALA A 100 -7.21 -18.90 -9.38
C ALA A 100 -7.36 -19.78 -10.62
N ASN A 101 -6.45 -19.62 -11.57
CA ASN A 101 -6.33 -20.45 -12.77
C ASN A 101 -4.85 -20.68 -13.08
N MET A 102 -4.50 -21.70 -13.85
CA MET A 102 -3.12 -22.08 -14.16
C MET A 102 -2.28 -22.40 -12.93
N MET A 103 -2.90 -22.96 -11.90
CA MET A 103 -2.22 -23.23 -10.63
C MET A 103 -1.52 -24.59 -10.63
N GLY A 104 -0.52 -24.71 -9.73
CA GLY A 104 0.16 -25.97 -9.50
C GLY A 104 -0.72 -27.03 -8.83
N ARG A 105 -1.79 -26.63 -8.11
CA ARG A 105 -2.66 -27.51 -7.34
C ARG A 105 -4.09 -26.98 -7.23
N PRO A 106 -5.10 -27.86 -7.13
CA PRO A 106 -6.51 -27.48 -6.94
C PRO A 106 -6.85 -27.04 -5.50
N THR A 107 -5.88 -26.94 -4.61
CA THR A 107 -6.05 -26.54 -3.19
C THR A 107 -5.79 -25.05 -2.96
N VAL A 108 -5.30 -24.34 -3.96
CA VAL A 108 -4.85 -22.96 -3.84
C VAL A 108 -5.95 -22.02 -3.32
N TRP A 109 -7.14 -22.02 -3.91
CA TRP A 109 -8.23 -21.12 -3.51
C TRP A 109 -8.80 -21.42 -2.13
N ASP A 110 -8.77 -22.69 -1.68
CA ASP A 110 -9.18 -23.08 -0.34
C ASP A 110 -8.18 -22.54 0.71
N ALA A 111 -6.88 -22.71 0.45
CA ALA A 111 -5.81 -22.17 1.30
C ALA A 111 -5.87 -20.64 1.39
N MET A 112 -6.14 -19.94 0.28
CA MET A 112 -6.30 -18.49 0.24
C MET A 112 -7.45 -18.01 1.14
N VAL A 113 -8.64 -18.60 1.04
CA VAL A 113 -9.79 -18.22 1.86
C VAL A 113 -9.53 -18.49 3.33
N GLU A 114 -8.91 -19.62 3.66
CA GLU A 114 -8.60 -19.96 5.05
C GLU A 114 -7.55 -19.02 5.65
N ALA A 115 -6.51 -18.66 4.92
CA ALA A 115 -5.51 -17.69 5.36
C ALA A 115 -6.13 -16.30 5.57
N PHE A 116 -6.98 -15.84 4.64
CA PHE A 116 -7.72 -14.59 4.78
C PHE A 116 -8.61 -14.57 6.03
N ARG A 117 -9.30 -15.69 6.32
CA ARG A 117 -10.20 -15.83 7.47
C ARG A 117 -9.43 -15.83 8.80
N ARG A 118 -8.29 -16.53 8.87
CA ARG A 118 -7.46 -16.64 10.09
C ARG A 118 -6.69 -15.38 10.42
N THR A 119 -6.35 -14.59 9.42
CA THR A 119 -5.57 -13.37 9.64
C THR A 119 -6.47 -12.26 10.17
N SER A 120 -6.13 -11.71 11.31
CA SER A 120 -6.83 -10.58 11.93
C SER A 120 -6.30 -9.23 11.43
N GLY A 121 -7.05 -8.15 11.73
CA GLY A 121 -6.66 -6.78 11.41
C GLY A 121 -7.29 -6.24 10.14
N SER A 122 -6.64 -5.24 9.52
CA SER A 122 -7.14 -4.56 8.32
C SER A 122 -7.09 -5.43 7.07
N LEU A 123 -7.77 -5.02 6.00
CA LEU A 123 -7.86 -5.81 4.75
C LEU A 123 -6.51 -6.04 4.07
N GLY A 124 -5.57 -5.07 4.13
CA GLY A 124 -4.27 -5.21 3.48
C GLY A 124 -3.50 -6.46 3.91
N PRO A 125 -3.15 -6.63 5.20
CA PRO A 125 -2.49 -7.84 5.71
C PRO A 125 -3.26 -9.13 5.45
N ARG A 126 -4.58 -9.12 5.54
CA ARG A 126 -5.43 -10.30 5.28
C ARG A 126 -5.37 -10.74 3.82
N LEU A 127 -5.40 -9.78 2.89
CA LEU A 127 -5.28 -10.04 1.45
C LEU A 127 -3.88 -10.55 1.09
N LEU A 128 -2.82 -9.98 1.70
CA LEU A 128 -1.45 -10.47 1.51
C LEU A 128 -1.28 -11.90 2.03
N ALA A 129 -1.88 -12.25 3.18
CA ALA A 129 -1.84 -13.60 3.71
C ALA A 129 -2.51 -14.62 2.77
N ALA A 130 -3.56 -14.21 2.05
CA ALA A 130 -4.18 -15.05 1.03
C ALA A 130 -3.24 -15.27 -0.17
N LEU A 131 -2.51 -14.26 -0.63
CA LEU A 131 -1.52 -14.42 -1.71
C LEU A 131 -0.33 -15.29 -1.28
N ASP A 132 0.17 -15.13 -0.04
CA ASP A 132 1.23 -16.00 0.50
C ASP A 132 0.78 -17.48 0.57
N ALA A 133 -0.48 -17.72 0.96
CA ALA A 133 -1.02 -19.08 1.00
C ALA A 133 -1.13 -19.70 -0.40
N ALA A 134 -1.48 -18.88 -1.41
CA ALA A 134 -1.48 -19.34 -2.80
C ALA A 134 -0.07 -19.75 -3.26
N GLU A 135 0.93 -18.95 -2.95
CA GLU A 135 2.33 -19.26 -3.26
C GLU A 135 2.83 -20.52 -2.54
N ALA A 136 2.47 -20.70 -1.26
CA ALA A 136 2.84 -21.88 -0.47
C ALA A 136 2.22 -23.17 -1.02
N GLU A 137 1.02 -23.09 -1.63
CA GLU A 137 0.35 -24.21 -2.32
C GLU A 137 0.91 -24.51 -3.72
N GLY A 138 1.92 -23.75 -4.17
CA GLY A 138 2.57 -23.96 -5.47
C GLY A 138 2.34 -22.85 -6.49
N GLY A 139 1.41 -21.95 -6.23
CA GLY A 139 1.19 -20.74 -7.01
C GLY A 139 0.90 -20.96 -8.50
N ASP A 140 1.20 -19.97 -9.31
CA ASP A 140 1.08 -19.98 -10.77
C ASP A 140 2.16 -20.88 -11.40
N LEU A 141 1.78 -21.81 -12.25
CA LEU A 141 2.70 -22.76 -12.92
C LEU A 141 3.81 -22.06 -13.71
N ARG A 142 3.56 -20.85 -14.17
CA ARG A 142 4.53 -20.04 -14.95
C ARG A 142 5.52 -19.31 -14.04
N GLY A 143 5.25 -19.24 -12.74
CA GLY A 143 6.03 -18.48 -11.75
C GLY A 143 5.38 -17.15 -11.38
N ARG A 144 6.20 -16.18 -11.00
CA ARG A 144 5.81 -14.87 -10.45
C ARG A 144 6.28 -13.76 -11.35
N GLN A 145 5.50 -12.67 -11.47
CA GLN A 145 5.95 -11.49 -12.18
C GLN A 145 5.38 -10.20 -11.61
N SER A 146 4.08 -10.13 -11.35
CA SER A 146 3.45 -8.91 -10.85
C SER A 146 2.42 -9.19 -9.77
N ALA A 147 2.12 -8.18 -8.95
CA ALA A 147 1.07 -8.22 -7.95
C ALA A 147 0.43 -6.85 -7.74
N ALA A 148 -0.80 -6.83 -7.27
CA ALA A 148 -1.48 -5.58 -6.92
C ALA A 148 -2.41 -5.78 -5.72
N LEU A 149 -2.65 -4.69 -4.99
CA LEU A 149 -3.56 -4.64 -3.87
C LEU A 149 -4.31 -3.32 -3.88
N VAL A 150 -5.65 -3.40 -3.92
CA VAL A 150 -6.54 -2.23 -3.87
C VAL A 150 -7.50 -2.40 -2.69
N VAL A 151 -7.55 -1.39 -1.83
CA VAL A 151 -8.52 -1.26 -0.73
C VAL A 151 -9.17 0.10 -0.83
N VAL A 152 -10.48 0.13 -0.84
CA VAL A 152 -11.27 1.37 -0.88
C VAL A 152 -12.07 1.54 0.40
N ALA A 153 -12.46 2.78 0.70
CA ALA A 153 -13.28 3.11 1.84
C ALA A 153 -14.67 2.44 1.77
N PRO A 154 -15.27 2.05 2.91
CA PRO A 154 -16.59 1.41 2.92
C PRO A 154 -17.72 2.35 2.47
N ARG A 155 -17.48 3.66 2.48
CA ARG A 155 -18.41 4.71 2.03
C ARG A 155 -17.66 5.73 1.20
N ALA A 156 -18.27 6.19 0.12
CA ALA A 156 -17.73 7.29 -0.66
C ALA A 156 -17.79 8.61 0.13
N SER A 157 -16.66 9.32 0.19
CA SER A 157 -16.56 10.64 0.84
C SER A 157 -16.93 11.81 -0.09
N GLY A 158 -17.10 11.53 -1.39
CA GLY A 158 -17.20 12.55 -2.44
C GLY A 158 -15.81 13.02 -2.94
N ARG A 159 -14.74 12.49 -2.39
CA ARG A 159 -13.34 12.76 -2.77
C ARG A 159 -12.65 11.46 -3.20
N PRO A 160 -12.79 11.03 -4.46
CA PRO A 160 -12.40 9.69 -4.90
C PRO A 160 -10.92 9.34 -4.65
N ALA A 161 -10.02 10.32 -4.64
CA ALA A 161 -8.61 10.12 -4.35
C ALA A 161 -8.36 9.70 -2.90
N GLU A 162 -9.13 10.24 -1.95
CA GLU A 162 -9.05 9.91 -0.52
C GLU A 162 -9.78 8.59 -0.19
N ASP A 163 -10.73 8.20 -1.02
CA ASP A 163 -11.47 6.96 -0.88
C ASP A 163 -10.61 5.71 -1.20
N ARG A 164 -9.44 5.88 -1.82
CA ARG A 164 -8.47 4.81 -2.07
C ARG A 164 -7.50 4.69 -0.90
N LEU A 165 -7.80 3.81 0.03
CA LEU A 165 -6.98 3.57 1.23
C LEU A 165 -5.65 2.91 0.89
N LEU A 166 -5.68 1.96 -0.06
CA LEU A 166 -4.50 1.35 -0.67
C LEU A 166 -4.74 1.19 -2.18
N ASP A 167 -3.77 1.58 -2.99
CA ASP A 167 -3.71 1.29 -4.43
C ASP A 167 -2.23 1.08 -4.77
N LEU A 168 -1.78 -0.15 -4.62
CA LEU A 168 -0.37 -0.53 -4.71
C LEU A 168 -0.18 -1.58 -5.79
N ARG A 169 0.86 -1.38 -6.61
CA ARG A 169 1.18 -2.25 -7.74
C ARG A 169 2.67 -2.54 -7.79
N VAL A 170 2.98 -3.75 -8.13
CA VAL A 170 4.31 -4.23 -8.49
C VAL A 170 4.17 -4.82 -9.88
N ASP A 171 4.59 -4.08 -10.89
CA ASP A 171 4.28 -4.40 -12.28
C ASP A 171 5.22 -5.46 -12.87
N ASP A 172 6.47 -5.54 -12.38
CA ASP A 172 7.48 -6.52 -12.79
C ASP A 172 8.52 -6.73 -11.69
N HIS A 173 8.52 -7.90 -11.05
CA HIS A 173 9.46 -8.24 -9.97
C HIS A 173 9.52 -9.76 -9.77
N PRO A 174 10.70 -10.35 -9.47
CA PRO A 174 10.83 -11.79 -9.24
C PRO A 174 10.12 -12.29 -7.98
N ASP A 175 9.85 -11.43 -7.00
CA ASP A 175 9.08 -11.73 -5.80
C ASP A 175 8.05 -10.61 -5.51
N PRO A 176 6.97 -10.52 -6.32
CA PRO A 176 6.07 -9.38 -6.31
C PRO A 176 5.20 -9.31 -5.05
N VAL A 177 4.86 -10.42 -4.42
CA VAL A 177 4.06 -10.44 -3.18
C VAL A 177 4.87 -9.91 -2.00
N ARG A 178 6.15 -10.27 -1.89
CA ARG A 178 7.05 -9.73 -0.88
C ARG A 178 7.24 -8.22 -1.06
N GLU A 179 7.45 -7.77 -2.31
CA GLU A 179 7.58 -6.34 -2.60
C GLU A 179 6.28 -5.59 -2.32
N LEU A 180 5.13 -6.16 -2.67
CA LEU A 180 3.82 -5.58 -2.35
C LEU A 180 3.63 -5.44 -0.82
N ARG A 181 4.09 -6.41 -0.02
CA ARG A 181 4.09 -6.33 1.45
C ARG A 181 4.93 -5.16 1.95
N ARG A 182 6.15 -5.01 1.42
CA ARG A 182 7.02 -3.86 1.74
C ARG A 182 6.32 -2.53 1.46
N LEU A 183 5.61 -2.42 0.32
CA LEU A 183 4.84 -1.23 -0.04
C LEU A 183 3.64 -0.98 0.90
N VAL A 184 2.95 -2.03 1.34
CA VAL A 184 1.86 -1.91 2.34
C VAL A 184 2.40 -1.40 3.67
N ASP A 185 3.55 -1.92 4.14
CA ASP A 185 4.18 -1.47 5.38
C ASP A 185 4.68 -0.02 5.25
N LEU A 186 5.24 0.34 4.11
CA LEU A 186 5.64 1.72 3.82
C LEU A 186 4.42 2.66 3.83
N ARG A 187 3.33 2.32 3.13
CA ARG A 187 2.11 3.16 3.12
C ARG A 187 1.53 3.33 4.53
N ARG A 188 1.62 2.30 5.38
CA ARG A 188 1.20 2.41 6.79
C ARG A 188 2.04 3.45 7.55
N ALA A 189 3.35 3.47 7.35
CA ALA A 189 4.22 4.46 7.96
C ALA A 189 3.90 5.90 7.46
N TYR A 190 3.63 6.07 6.17
CA TYR A 190 3.18 7.37 5.64
C TYR A 190 1.80 7.79 6.19
N ALA A 191 0.88 6.87 6.44
CA ALA A 191 -0.40 7.20 7.07
C ALA A 191 -0.22 7.75 8.51
N ARG A 192 0.86 7.34 9.21
CA ARG A 192 1.21 7.95 10.49
C ARG A 192 1.70 9.39 10.32
N VAL A 193 2.46 9.67 9.26
CA VAL A 193 2.87 11.05 8.96
C VAL A 193 1.65 11.92 8.69
N ASP A 194 0.70 11.44 7.85
CA ASP A 194 -0.56 12.13 7.59
C ASP A 194 -1.31 12.46 8.91
N THR A 195 -1.37 11.49 9.85
CA THR A 195 -1.95 11.68 11.19
C THR A 195 -1.14 12.70 12.02
N GLY A 196 0.19 12.63 11.96
CA GLY A 196 1.08 13.58 12.61
C GLY A 196 0.86 15.01 12.15
N ASP A 197 0.69 15.22 10.84
CA ASP A 197 0.40 16.53 10.24
C ASP A 197 -0.94 17.09 10.74
N GLU A 198 -1.99 16.25 10.80
CA GLU A 198 -3.28 16.66 11.35
C GLU A 198 -3.22 17.04 12.82
N LEU A 199 -2.48 16.30 13.63
CA LEU A 199 -2.29 16.57 15.06
C LEU A 199 -1.48 17.85 15.26
N ALA A 200 -0.43 18.05 14.48
CA ALA A 200 0.38 19.27 14.48
C ALA A 200 -0.46 20.50 14.14
N ALA A 201 -1.31 20.41 13.12
CA ALA A 201 -2.21 21.50 12.72
C ALA A 201 -3.24 21.85 13.82
N ARG A 202 -3.62 20.89 14.67
CA ARG A 202 -4.49 21.09 15.84
C ARG A 202 -3.73 21.61 17.08
N GLY A 203 -2.38 21.67 17.02
CA GLY A 203 -1.52 22.08 18.13
C GLY A 203 -1.18 20.96 19.12
N ASP A 204 -1.54 19.72 18.85
CA ASP A 204 -1.21 18.56 19.70
C ASP A 204 0.20 18.04 19.38
N ARG A 205 1.19 18.80 19.86
CA ARG A 205 2.61 18.62 19.52
C ARG A 205 3.18 17.27 19.94
N GLU A 206 2.84 16.79 21.15
CA GLU A 206 3.39 15.53 21.67
C GLU A 206 2.80 14.32 20.93
N ALA A 207 1.50 14.34 20.62
CA ALA A 207 0.88 13.29 19.84
C ALA A 207 1.41 13.28 18.39
N ALA A 208 1.57 14.44 17.76
CA ALA A 208 2.17 14.55 16.43
C ALA A 208 3.60 13.98 16.43
N LEU A 209 4.42 14.34 17.40
CA LEU A 209 5.78 13.82 17.52
C LEU A 209 5.81 12.30 17.69
N ALA A 210 4.88 11.74 18.48
CA ALA A 210 4.77 10.30 18.66
C ALA A 210 4.49 9.57 17.33
N GLU A 211 3.64 10.14 16.45
CA GLU A 211 3.32 9.58 15.14
C GLU A 211 4.51 9.66 14.18
N TYR A 212 5.20 10.81 14.08
CA TYR A 212 6.43 10.93 13.25
C TYR A 212 7.52 9.96 13.72
N ALA A 213 7.72 9.85 15.04
CA ALA A 213 8.69 8.93 15.60
C ALA A 213 8.31 7.45 15.33
N ALA A 214 7.02 7.11 15.37
CA ALA A 214 6.52 5.78 15.06
C ALA A 214 6.73 5.45 13.56
N ALA A 215 6.41 6.38 12.66
CA ALA A 215 6.64 6.23 11.22
C ALA A 215 8.11 5.92 10.91
N HIS A 216 9.03 6.72 11.48
CA HIS A 216 10.48 6.52 11.29
C HIS A 216 10.96 5.19 11.91
N ARG A 217 10.47 4.77 13.08
CA ARG A 217 10.81 3.46 13.67
C ARG A 217 10.31 2.28 12.85
N GLU A 218 9.15 2.38 12.24
CA GLU A 218 8.58 1.33 11.37
C GLU A 218 9.35 1.18 10.06
N GLN A 219 9.97 2.26 9.56
CA GLN A 219 10.74 2.30 8.31
C GLN A 219 12.08 3.05 8.53
N PRO A 220 13.02 2.46 9.27
CA PRO A 220 14.26 3.15 9.66
C PRO A 220 15.17 3.51 8.48
N ASP A 221 15.05 2.79 7.37
CA ASP A 221 15.82 3.04 6.14
C ASP A 221 15.19 4.13 5.24
N SER A 222 14.01 4.65 5.61
CA SER A 222 13.36 5.71 4.86
C SER A 222 13.94 7.08 5.22
N THR A 223 14.78 7.60 4.33
CA THR A 223 15.38 8.93 4.48
C THR A 223 14.33 10.03 4.63
N GLU A 224 13.21 9.94 3.91
CA GLU A 224 12.14 10.92 3.98
C GLU A 224 11.43 10.92 5.34
N LEU A 225 11.09 9.74 5.88
CA LEU A 225 10.46 9.65 7.20
C LEU A 225 11.40 10.13 8.31
N ALA A 226 12.71 9.84 8.20
CA ALA A 226 13.73 10.39 9.09
C ALA A 226 13.80 11.92 8.98
N PHE A 227 13.75 12.47 7.76
CA PHE A 227 13.76 13.90 7.52
C PHE A 227 12.59 14.62 8.19
N TRP A 228 11.35 14.16 7.96
CA TRP A 228 10.17 14.80 8.53
C TRP A 228 10.12 14.65 10.06
N HIS A 229 10.50 13.48 10.61
CA HIS A 229 10.65 13.32 12.07
C HIS A 229 11.66 14.30 12.65
N GLY A 230 12.86 14.40 12.09
CA GLY A 230 13.90 15.30 12.57
C GLY A 230 13.53 16.78 12.40
N THR A 231 12.88 17.13 11.31
CA THR A 231 12.36 18.48 11.05
C THR A 231 11.31 18.87 12.09
N TYR A 232 10.38 17.98 12.42
CA TYR A 232 9.38 18.26 13.44
C TYR A 232 9.98 18.34 14.85
N LEU A 233 10.96 17.48 15.21
CA LEU A 233 11.74 17.61 16.45
C LEU A 233 12.35 19.01 16.60
N ALA A 234 12.96 19.51 15.55
CA ALA A 234 13.56 20.85 15.56
C ALA A 234 12.50 21.94 15.72
N ALA A 235 11.37 21.83 15.03
CA ALA A 235 10.29 22.81 15.10
C ALA A 235 9.65 22.90 16.52
N VAL A 236 9.67 21.82 17.28
CA VAL A 236 9.17 21.82 18.68
C VAL A 236 10.26 22.07 19.74
N GLY A 237 11.49 22.44 19.31
CA GLY A 237 12.60 22.83 20.18
C GLY A 237 13.48 21.68 20.68
N ARG A 238 13.32 20.46 20.18
CA ARG A 238 14.14 19.28 20.54
C ARG A 238 15.38 19.19 19.63
N GLU A 239 16.21 20.25 19.64
CA GLU A 239 17.31 20.43 18.68
C GLU A 239 18.34 19.29 18.68
N ASP A 240 18.77 18.81 19.86
CA ASP A 240 19.78 17.75 19.94
C ASP A 240 19.29 16.41 19.37
N GLU A 241 17.99 16.12 19.52
CA GLU A 241 17.39 14.93 18.94
C GLU A 241 17.22 15.09 17.44
N ALA A 242 16.78 16.28 17.00
CA ALA A 242 16.70 16.63 15.58
C ALA A 242 18.04 16.43 14.89
N ARG A 243 19.13 16.90 15.47
CA ARG A 243 20.49 16.71 14.93
C ARG A 243 20.87 15.25 14.77
N ARG A 244 20.58 14.42 15.78
CA ARG A 244 20.87 12.97 15.71
C ARG A 244 20.14 12.28 14.56
N VAL A 245 18.87 12.66 14.34
CA VAL A 245 18.04 12.09 13.27
C VAL A 245 18.43 12.64 11.90
N LEU A 246 18.66 13.96 11.78
CA LEU A 246 18.91 14.63 10.49
C LEU A 246 20.33 14.45 9.96
N ARG A 247 21.33 14.22 10.83
CA ARG A 247 22.72 14.08 10.41
C ARG A 247 22.91 13.01 9.33
N PRO A 248 22.49 11.75 9.52
CA PRO A 248 22.64 10.72 8.47
C PRO A 248 21.85 11.05 7.21
N VAL A 249 20.70 11.75 7.32
CA VAL A 249 19.90 12.21 6.18
C VAL A 249 20.71 13.17 5.30
N PHE A 250 21.38 14.15 5.91
CA PHE A 250 22.15 15.18 5.20
C PHE A 250 23.49 14.63 4.67
N GLU A 251 24.12 13.72 5.41
CA GLU A 251 25.33 13.02 4.96
C GLU A 251 25.05 12.11 3.74
N GLY A 252 23.87 11.47 3.70
CA GLY A 252 23.46 10.62 2.59
C GLY A 252 23.16 11.38 1.29
N HIS A 253 22.57 12.58 1.38
CA HIS A 253 22.25 13.39 0.21
C HIS A 253 22.06 14.88 0.58
N ALA A 254 22.94 15.73 0.05
CA ALA A 254 22.96 17.18 0.38
C ALA A 254 21.66 17.94 0.02
N GLY A 255 20.84 17.41 -0.89
CA GLY A 255 19.54 17.98 -1.25
C GLY A 255 18.57 18.11 -0.08
N TRP A 256 18.65 17.22 0.92
CA TRP A 256 17.81 17.30 2.12
C TRP A 256 18.15 18.51 2.99
N ALA A 257 19.43 18.88 3.10
CA ALA A 257 19.83 20.09 3.81
C ALA A 257 19.37 21.36 3.08
N GLU A 258 19.40 21.35 1.75
CA GLU A 258 18.86 22.44 0.95
C GLU A 258 17.33 22.52 1.04
N LEU A 259 16.64 21.39 1.05
CA LEU A 259 15.18 21.34 1.28
C LEU A 259 14.83 22.01 2.62
N LEU A 260 15.53 21.65 3.71
CA LEU A 260 15.28 22.27 5.03
C LEU A 260 15.40 23.79 4.98
N ARG A 261 16.38 24.36 4.22
CA ARG A 261 16.55 25.81 4.08
C ARG A 261 15.38 26.48 3.35
N ARG A 262 14.63 25.75 2.54
CA ARG A 262 13.50 26.27 1.74
C ARG A 262 12.16 26.17 2.46
N LEU A 263 12.02 25.30 3.47
CA LEU A 263 10.77 25.08 4.17
C LEU A 263 10.17 26.35 4.82
N PRO A 264 10.97 27.30 5.41
CA PRO A 264 10.40 28.52 5.98
C PRO A 264 9.62 29.36 4.98
N ALA A 265 10.12 29.51 3.75
CA ALA A 265 9.44 30.27 2.71
C ALA A 265 8.08 29.66 2.30
N ALA A 266 7.91 28.35 2.52
CA ALA A 266 6.66 27.63 2.31
C ALA A 266 5.76 27.57 3.57
N GLY A 267 6.20 28.15 4.70
CA GLY A 267 5.48 28.08 5.97
C GLY A 267 5.51 26.71 6.65
N LEU A 268 6.42 25.82 6.24
CA LEU A 268 6.52 24.44 6.74
C LEU A 268 7.58 24.25 7.82
N PHE A 269 8.30 25.30 8.18
CA PHE A 269 9.31 25.31 9.25
C PHE A 269 9.44 26.73 9.81
N PRO A 270 9.83 26.92 11.08
CA PRO A 270 10.11 28.23 11.64
C PRO A 270 11.19 28.99 10.84
N ASP A 271 11.00 30.31 10.63
CA ASP A 271 12.01 31.17 9.98
C ASP A 271 13.13 31.51 10.97
N ASP A 272 13.88 30.50 11.37
CA ASP A 272 15.07 30.60 12.23
C ASP A 272 16.32 30.16 11.47
N ARG A 273 16.99 31.15 10.85
CA ARG A 273 18.22 30.89 10.09
C ARG A 273 19.36 30.33 10.94
N GLN A 274 19.41 30.66 12.23
CA GLN A 274 20.45 30.16 13.13
C GLN A 274 20.21 28.70 13.47
N LEU A 275 18.97 28.30 13.76
CA LEU A 275 18.60 26.91 13.96
C LEU A 275 18.92 26.07 12.71
N ILE A 276 18.49 26.51 11.52
CA ILE A 276 18.78 25.85 10.26
C ILE A 276 20.30 25.68 10.06
N ALA A 277 21.09 26.74 10.30
CA ALA A 277 22.53 26.68 10.18
C ALA A 277 23.16 25.68 11.16
N ARG A 278 22.65 25.57 12.40
CA ARG A 278 23.12 24.57 13.37
C ARG A 278 22.76 23.16 12.96
N LEU A 279 21.57 22.92 12.45
CA LEU A 279 21.11 21.61 12.00
C LEU A 279 21.86 21.11 10.75
N THR A 280 22.19 22.02 9.81
CA THR A 280 22.81 21.66 8.51
C THR A 280 24.33 21.73 8.50
N ARG A 281 24.99 22.07 9.62
CA ARG A 281 26.46 21.99 9.72
C ARG A 281 26.85 20.51 9.69
N SER A 282 27.58 20.10 8.66
CA SER A 282 28.30 18.84 8.62
C SER A 282 29.26 18.80 9.79
N GLY A 283 29.31 17.69 10.52
CA GLY A 283 30.09 17.54 11.76
C GLY A 283 31.59 17.85 11.56
N GLN A 284 31.97 19.11 11.78
CA GLN A 284 33.27 19.36 12.38
C GLN A 284 33.11 18.98 13.86
N THR A 285 33.70 17.84 14.24
CA THR A 285 34.03 17.57 15.65
C THR A 285 34.69 18.85 16.18
N ASP A 286 34.06 19.44 17.21
CA ASP A 286 34.69 20.46 18.03
C ASP A 286 35.90 19.80 18.70
N VAL A 287 37.01 19.70 17.97
CA VAL A 287 38.33 19.45 18.54
C VAL A 287 38.66 20.77 19.22
N GLY A 288 38.39 20.82 20.51
CA GLY A 288 38.84 21.93 21.35
C GLY A 288 40.32 22.23 21.07
N PRO A 289 40.76 23.48 21.27
CA PRO A 289 42.13 23.86 20.96
C PRO A 289 43.08 22.93 21.73
N GLU A 290 43.99 22.30 20.98
CA GLU A 290 45.10 21.53 21.55
C GLU A 290 45.83 22.42 22.58
N PRO A 291 46.13 21.93 23.79
CA PRO A 291 46.90 22.67 24.76
C PRO A 291 48.30 22.97 24.15
N ALA A 292 48.63 24.24 24.13
CA ALA A 292 49.93 24.70 23.66
C ALA A 292 51.04 23.99 24.46
N VAL A 293 51.82 23.14 23.79
CA VAL A 293 53.06 22.55 24.34
C VAL A 293 54.11 23.67 24.28
N PHE A 294 54.50 24.23 25.41
CA PHE A 294 55.66 25.09 25.55
C PHE A 294 56.90 24.18 25.62
N PRO A 295 57.93 24.39 24.75
CA PRO A 295 59.21 23.74 24.92
C PRO A 295 59.99 24.39 26.08
N GLU A 296 60.62 23.55 26.91
CA GLU A 296 61.66 23.96 27.85
C GLU A 296 62.97 24.29 27.17
#